data_ac06aba45d5f35def1dc7e623801e2c4
#
_entry.id   ac06aba45d5f35def1dc7e623801e2c4
#
_cell.length_a   1.000
_cell.length_b   1.000
_cell.length_c   1.000
_cell.angle_alpha   90.00
_cell.angle_beta   90.00
_cell.angle_gamma   90.00
#
_symmetry.space_group_name_H-M   'P 1'
#
loop_
_entity.id
_entity.type
_entity.pdbx_description
1 polymer ?
#
loop_
_entity_poly.entity_id
_entity_poly.type
_entity_poly.pdbx_seq_one_letter_code
_entity_poly.pdbx_strand_id
1 'polypeptide(L)'
;MGIFDPKSKKMTRAAVQTAPQPRPEHWQPQRFLPAEAPLYRALRQSIPIIDAALQKIVRLTVDFTLTAAEPEAQPLLSRFAAEVPVGASGRGLAAFAGQYLDSLLCYGSAVGEVVLDHDREKLLGLYLPPLSHLSFQQGSSPLEAVICAGEGRDRRPLPCPELILFTALHPAPGEITGQSLLSGLPAISRVLLQIYSAIGKNFERMGNLRYAVTYRPTPGDGTDAAAVANEISREWSAAMQAAAEGEIRDFVAVGDVDIRVIGADNQFIATEVPVRQLLEQIVAKLGLPPFLLGLSWSSTERMSSQQSDLLTGELESYRRLLTPVLAKIAGLYLRSQGFAPEAAVEWAPISLQDETEEATARLTRAKAEELERKLAHEAKQEGTA
;
A
#
# COMPACT_ATOMS: atom_id res chain seq x y z
N MET A 1 -27.89 6.61 57.70
CA MET A 1 -27.77 5.25 57.16
C MET A 1 -27.35 5.37 55.70
N GLY A 2 -26.09 5.41 55.46
CA GLY A 2 -25.53 5.50 54.15
C GLY A 2 -24.78 4.22 53.87
N ILE A 3 -25.08 3.60 52.76
CA ILE A 3 -24.35 2.43 52.27
C ILE A 3 -24.01 2.75 50.81
N PHE A 4 -22.81 3.29 50.59
CA PHE A 4 -22.06 3.06 49.33
C PHE A 4 -20.64 3.56 49.59
N ASP A 5 -19.86 2.63 50.18
CA ASP A 5 -18.41 2.74 50.17
C ASP A 5 -17.96 2.34 48.73
N PRO A 6 -17.28 3.18 47.95
CA PRO A 6 -16.75 2.77 46.66
C PRO A 6 -15.54 1.87 46.91
N LYS A 7 -15.80 0.57 47.15
CA LYS A 7 -14.73 -0.42 47.10
C LYS A 7 -14.00 -0.27 45.78
N SER A 8 -12.76 0.19 45.88
CA SER A 8 -11.81 0.16 44.76
C SER A 8 -11.92 -1.19 44.06
N LYS A 9 -12.39 -1.19 42.82
CA LYS A 9 -12.35 -2.41 42.00
C LYS A 9 -10.88 -2.79 41.90
N LYS A 10 -10.49 -3.82 42.70
CA LYS A 10 -9.22 -4.50 42.48
C LYS A 10 -9.25 -4.96 41.06
N MET A 11 -8.46 -4.30 40.19
CA MET A 11 -8.25 -4.76 38.82
C MET A 11 -7.80 -6.24 38.92
N THR A 12 -8.63 -7.12 38.42
CA THR A 12 -8.30 -8.55 38.34
C THR A 12 -7.10 -8.64 37.39
N ARG A 13 -5.93 -8.93 37.92
CA ARG A 13 -4.75 -9.18 37.11
C ARG A 13 -5.03 -10.42 36.29
N ALA A 14 -4.99 -10.28 34.96
CA ALA A 14 -5.11 -11.41 34.07
C ALA A 14 -3.95 -12.39 34.34
N ALA A 15 -4.26 -13.61 34.77
CA ALA A 15 -3.27 -14.65 34.96
C ALA A 15 -3.08 -15.40 33.65
N VAL A 16 -2.06 -15.03 32.89
CA VAL A 16 -1.65 -15.76 31.68
C VAL A 16 -0.52 -16.72 32.04
N GLN A 17 -0.77 -18.03 31.92
CA GLN A 17 0.19 -19.06 32.34
C GLN A 17 1.47 -19.09 31.50
N THR A 18 1.37 -18.70 30.21
CA THR A 18 2.47 -18.72 29.28
C THR A 18 3.10 -17.33 29.04
N ALA A 19 2.71 -16.33 29.83
CA ALA A 19 3.27 -15.00 29.73
C ALA A 19 4.78 -15.03 30.04
N PRO A 20 5.63 -14.41 29.23
CA PRO A 20 7.01 -14.20 29.61
C PRO A 20 7.04 -13.43 30.92
N GLN A 21 7.86 -13.89 31.88
CA GLN A 21 8.01 -13.17 33.14
C GLN A 21 8.53 -11.74 32.85
N PRO A 22 8.03 -10.71 33.55
CA PRO A 22 8.52 -9.34 33.37
C PRO A 22 10.03 -9.34 33.55
N ARG A 23 10.76 -9.03 32.46
CA ARG A 23 12.20 -8.91 32.50
C ARG A 23 12.58 -7.63 33.23
N PRO A 24 13.52 -7.69 34.17
CA PRO A 24 13.91 -6.49 34.91
C PRO A 24 14.65 -5.48 34.01
N GLU A 25 14.36 -4.20 34.25
CA GLU A 25 15.08 -2.94 34.04
C GLU A 25 15.84 -2.65 32.72
N HIS A 26 16.10 -3.62 31.83
CA HIS A 26 16.87 -3.38 30.59
C HIS A 26 16.10 -3.67 29.30
N TRP A 27 14.77 -3.68 29.38
CA TRP A 27 13.94 -3.96 28.21
C TRP A 27 13.96 -2.76 27.28
N GLN A 28 14.57 -2.93 26.11
CA GLN A 28 14.55 -1.88 25.09
C GLN A 28 13.14 -1.75 24.54
N PRO A 29 12.54 -0.55 24.57
CA PRO A 29 11.25 -0.30 23.97
C PRO A 29 11.28 -0.68 22.50
N GLN A 30 10.31 -1.44 22.06
CA GLN A 30 10.18 -1.83 20.65
C GLN A 30 9.64 -0.64 19.85
N ARG A 31 10.12 -0.50 18.64
CA ARG A 31 9.68 0.57 17.73
C ARG A 31 8.46 0.12 16.95
N PHE A 32 7.51 1.03 16.73
CA PHE A 32 6.41 0.80 15.81
C PHE A 32 6.87 0.74 14.36
N LEU A 33 7.84 1.57 14.01
CA LEU A 33 8.36 1.61 12.66
C LEU A 33 9.32 0.43 12.44
N PRO A 34 9.02 -0.48 11.49
CA PRO A 34 9.92 -1.60 11.19
C PRO A 34 11.26 -1.10 10.65
N ALA A 35 12.32 -1.88 10.83
CA ALA A 35 13.65 -1.54 10.33
C ALA A 35 13.68 -1.36 8.80
N GLU A 36 12.80 -2.06 8.10
CA GLU A 36 12.64 -2.02 6.65
C GLU A 36 11.82 -0.83 6.13
N ALA A 37 11.28 0.03 6.99
CA ALA A 37 10.45 1.15 6.58
C ALA A 37 11.09 2.09 5.53
N PRO A 38 12.39 2.40 5.57
CA PRO A 38 13.03 3.16 4.50
C PRO A 38 12.97 2.43 3.15
N LEU A 39 13.11 1.09 3.15
CA LEU A 39 12.99 0.28 1.95
C LEU A 39 11.56 0.31 1.40
N TYR A 40 10.54 0.23 2.24
CA TYR A 40 9.14 0.30 1.81
C TYR A 40 8.80 1.64 1.16
N ARG A 41 9.33 2.75 1.67
CA ARG A 41 9.20 4.06 1.02
C ARG A 41 9.89 4.10 -0.33
N ALA A 42 11.13 3.59 -0.41
CA ALA A 42 11.88 3.53 -1.65
C ALA A 42 11.17 2.66 -2.70
N LEU A 43 10.55 1.54 -2.30
CA LEU A 43 9.77 0.69 -3.20
C LEU A 43 8.58 1.44 -3.79
N ARG A 44 7.81 2.17 -2.99
CA ARG A 44 6.68 2.98 -3.46
C ARG A 44 7.11 4.05 -4.47
N GLN A 45 8.27 4.68 -4.23
CA GLN A 45 8.80 5.72 -5.11
C GLN A 45 9.41 5.16 -6.41
N SER A 46 10.03 3.99 -6.35
CA SER A 46 10.79 3.41 -7.47
C SER A 46 9.96 2.47 -8.35
N ILE A 47 8.90 1.88 -7.82
CA ILE A 47 8.05 0.91 -8.52
C ILE A 47 6.60 1.39 -8.47
N PRO A 48 6.15 2.12 -9.50
CA PRO A 48 4.83 2.79 -9.50
C PRO A 48 3.66 1.85 -9.25
N ILE A 49 3.74 0.60 -9.68
CA ILE A 49 2.68 -0.40 -9.49
C ILE A 49 2.42 -0.70 -8.00
N ILE A 50 3.45 -0.63 -7.15
CA ILE A 50 3.30 -0.87 -5.70
C ILE A 50 2.51 0.27 -5.07
N ASP A 51 2.86 1.52 -5.39
CA ASP A 51 2.13 2.69 -4.86
C ASP A 51 0.69 2.75 -5.37
N ALA A 52 0.50 2.50 -6.66
CA ALA A 52 -0.83 2.44 -7.28
C ALA A 52 -1.72 1.37 -6.62
N ALA A 53 -1.15 0.21 -6.29
CA ALA A 53 -1.86 -0.85 -5.60
C ALA A 53 -2.31 -0.44 -4.20
N LEU A 54 -1.42 0.11 -3.38
CA LEU A 54 -1.77 0.59 -2.04
C LEU A 54 -2.85 1.67 -2.08
N GLN A 55 -2.69 2.67 -2.95
CA GLN A 55 -3.69 3.72 -3.12
C GLN A 55 -5.04 3.17 -3.58
N LYS A 56 -5.06 2.15 -4.44
CA LYS A 56 -6.29 1.51 -4.88
C LYS A 56 -6.97 0.76 -3.74
N ILE A 57 -6.24 0.00 -2.94
CA ILE A 57 -6.77 -0.66 -1.74
C ILE A 57 -7.40 0.37 -0.81
N VAL A 58 -6.69 1.47 -0.51
CA VAL A 58 -7.21 2.53 0.36
C VAL A 58 -8.50 3.12 -0.18
N ARG A 59 -8.54 3.49 -1.47
CA ARG A 59 -9.74 4.10 -2.09
C ARG A 59 -10.94 3.17 -2.11
N LEU A 60 -10.74 1.89 -2.37
CA LEU A 60 -11.83 0.90 -2.40
C LEU A 60 -12.32 0.52 -1.00
N THR A 61 -11.47 0.67 0.03
CA THR A 61 -11.83 0.33 1.41
C THR A 61 -12.58 1.46 2.10
N VAL A 62 -12.13 2.71 1.93
CA VAL A 62 -12.57 3.85 2.74
C VAL A 62 -13.75 4.55 2.08
N ASP A 63 -14.91 3.91 2.18
CA ASP A 63 -16.19 4.49 1.82
C ASP A 63 -17.24 4.06 2.87
N PHE A 64 -17.64 4.99 3.74
CA PHE A 64 -18.53 4.70 4.87
C PHE A 64 -19.32 5.93 5.30
N THR A 65 -20.39 5.68 6.01
CA THR A 65 -21.18 6.66 6.75
C THR A 65 -21.24 6.31 8.21
N LEU A 66 -21.48 7.31 9.06
CA LEU A 66 -21.66 7.11 10.50
C LEU A 66 -23.14 7.34 10.85
N THR A 67 -23.71 6.41 11.61
CA THR A 67 -25.09 6.50 12.07
C THR A 67 -25.08 6.59 13.59
N ALA A 68 -25.66 7.67 14.14
CA ALA A 68 -25.82 7.86 15.59
C ALA A 68 -27.03 7.08 16.10
N ALA A 69 -26.94 6.59 17.35
CA ALA A 69 -28.07 5.94 17.99
C ALA A 69 -29.22 6.93 18.27
N GLU A 70 -28.89 8.19 18.55
CA GLU A 70 -29.85 9.26 18.76
C GLU A 70 -30.04 10.06 17.45
N PRO A 71 -31.26 10.15 16.89
CA PRO A 71 -31.50 10.85 15.64
C PRO A 71 -31.12 12.36 15.67
N GLU A 72 -31.22 12.99 16.83
CA GLU A 72 -30.86 14.40 17.04
C GLU A 72 -29.36 14.66 16.88
N ALA A 73 -28.52 13.65 17.15
CA ALA A 73 -27.08 13.72 17.01
C ALA A 73 -26.60 13.51 15.56
N GLN A 74 -27.43 12.94 14.68
CA GLN A 74 -27.05 12.58 13.32
C GLN A 74 -26.53 13.75 12.48
N PRO A 75 -27.16 14.93 12.44
CA PRO A 75 -26.64 16.07 11.67
C PRO A 75 -25.26 16.53 12.15
N LEU A 76 -25.04 16.51 13.47
CA LEU A 76 -23.75 16.88 14.08
C LEU A 76 -22.68 15.86 13.73
N LEU A 77 -22.97 14.57 13.81
CA LEU A 77 -22.06 13.49 13.47
C LEU A 77 -21.68 13.52 11.99
N SER A 78 -22.66 13.73 11.10
CA SER A 78 -22.43 13.83 9.66
C SER A 78 -21.55 15.03 9.31
N ARG A 79 -21.78 16.18 9.94
CA ARG A 79 -20.94 17.36 9.77
C ARG A 79 -19.52 17.13 10.29
N PHE A 80 -19.37 16.54 11.47
CA PHE A 80 -18.08 16.16 12.03
C PHE A 80 -17.32 15.24 11.10
N ALA A 81 -17.95 14.19 10.59
CA ALA A 81 -17.34 13.25 9.66
C ALA A 81 -16.79 13.92 8.39
N ALA A 82 -17.50 14.96 7.90
CA ALA A 82 -17.08 15.71 6.71
C ALA A 82 -15.98 16.76 6.98
N GLU A 83 -16.03 17.43 8.15
CA GLU A 83 -15.25 18.66 8.38
C GLU A 83 -14.10 18.52 9.39
N VAL A 84 -14.03 17.43 10.17
CA VAL A 84 -13.01 17.26 11.21
C VAL A 84 -11.60 17.51 10.65
N PRO A 85 -10.78 18.40 11.27
CA PRO A 85 -9.41 18.61 10.87
C PRO A 85 -8.57 17.33 11.05
N VAL A 86 -7.72 17.03 10.06
CA VAL A 86 -6.80 15.88 10.08
C VAL A 86 -5.38 16.38 9.83
N GLY A 87 -4.57 16.43 10.88
CA GLY A 87 -3.26 17.05 10.79
C GLY A 87 -3.34 18.51 10.35
N ALA A 88 -2.32 18.97 9.62
CA ALA A 88 -2.23 20.36 9.19
C ALA A 88 -3.04 20.69 7.91
N SER A 89 -3.30 19.71 7.07
CA SER A 89 -3.83 19.94 5.72
C SER A 89 -5.05 19.09 5.35
N GLY A 90 -5.32 17.99 6.08
CA GLY A 90 -6.44 17.10 5.80
C GLY A 90 -7.74 17.54 6.45
N ARG A 91 -8.87 17.11 5.90
CA ARG A 91 -10.19 17.28 6.46
C ARG A 91 -11.06 16.06 6.21
N GLY A 92 -11.92 15.79 7.17
CA GLY A 92 -12.89 14.71 7.12
C GLY A 92 -12.36 13.37 7.61
N LEU A 93 -13.24 12.58 8.17
CA LEU A 93 -12.91 11.29 8.76
C LEU A 93 -12.44 10.27 7.71
N ALA A 94 -12.90 10.38 6.47
CA ALA A 94 -12.43 9.56 5.35
C ALA A 94 -10.96 9.83 5.04
N ALA A 95 -10.50 11.10 5.12
CA ALA A 95 -9.08 11.42 4.95
C ALA A 95 -8.21 10.82 6.08
N PHE A 96 -8.70 10.84 7.32
CA PHE A 96 -8.04 10.17 8.44
C PHE A 96 -7.96 8.65 8.21
N ALA A 97 -9.09 8.03 7.90
CA ALA A 97 -9.16 6.58 7.67
C ALA A 97 -8.24 6.13 6.52
N GLY A 98 -8.17 6.94 5.45
CA GLY A 98 -7.27 6.68 4.32
C GLY A 98 -5.79 6.72 4.71
N GLN A 99 -5.36 7.76 5.43
CA GLN A 99 -3.98 7.87 5.92
C GLN A 99 -3.65 6.80 6.97
N TYR A 100 -4.60 6.47 7.83
CA TYR A 100 -4.46 5.43 8.84
C TYR A 100 -4.30 4.05 8.21
N LEU A 101 -5.14 3.72 7.21
CA LEU A 101 -5.04 2.47 6.47
C LEU A 101 -3.74 2.41 5.64
N ASP A 102 -3.34 3.50 4.98
CA ASP A 102 -2.07 3.55 4.25
C ASP A 102 -0.87 3.24 5.16
N SER A 103 -0.84 3.82 6.36
CA SER A 103 0.17 3.50 7.38
C SER A 103 0.13 2.03 7.78
N LEU A 104 -1.07 1.49 8.01
CA LEU A 104 -1.29 0.11 8.40
C LEU A 104 -0.79 -0.87 7.33
N LEU A 105 -1.11 -0.63 6.06
CA LEU A 105 -0.65 -1.46 4.94
C LEU A 105 0.86 -1.36 4.72
N CYS A 106 1.39 -0.13 4.76
CA CYS A 106 2.79 0.13 4.48
C CYS A 106 3.73 -0.36 5.58
N TYR A 107 3.36 -0.18 6.85
CA TYR A 107 4.25 -0.46 7.99
C TYR A 107 3.77 -1.60 8.89
N GLY A 108 2.60 -2.15 8.64
CA GLY A 108 2.00 -3.19 9.48
C GLY A 108 1.34 -2.63 10.74
N SER A 109 1.50 -1.34 11.03
CA SER A 109 0.94 -0.70 12.22
C SER A 109 0.47 0.71 11.90
N ALA A 110 -0.60 1.14 12.54
CA ALA A 110 -1.09 2.50 12.48
C ALA A 110 -1.39 3.02 13.87
N VAL A 111 -1.00 4.27 14.10
CA VAL A 111 -1.30 5.01 15.33
C VAL A 111 -1.95 6.32 14.96
N GLY A 112 -3.05 6.64 15.62
CA GLY A 112 -3.74 7.90 15.52
C GLY A 112 -3.98 8.48 16.91
N GLU A 113 -4.21 9.76 16.97
CA GLU A 113 -4.52 10.51 18.19
C GLU A 113 -5.76 11.37 17.98
N VAL A 114 -6.65 11.34 18.94
CA VAL A 114 -7.78 12.27 19.03
C VAL A 114 -7.32 13.49 19.81
N VAL A 115 -7.28 14.63 19.15
CA VAL A 115 -6.80 15.89 19.74
C VAL A 115 -7.98 16.65 20.36
N LEU A 116 -7.89 16.90 21.65
CA LEU A 116 -8.86 17.70 22.41
C LEU A 116 -8.33 19.10 22.67
N ASP A 117 -9.23 20.01 23.05
CA ASP A 117 -8.88 21.32 23.58
C ASP A 117 -8.19 21.21 24.95
N HIS A 118 -7.72 22.38 25.46
CA HIS A 118 -7.00 22.41 26.74
C HIS A 118 -7.85 21.92 27.92
N ASP A 119 -9.14 22.21 27.87
CA ASP A 119 -10.09 21.86 28.93
C ASP A 119 -10.64 20.42 28.76
N ARG A 120 -10.24 19.75 27.68
CA ARG A 120 -10.68 18.40 27.27
C ARG A 120 -12.18 18.25 27.05
N GLU A 121 -12.86 19.35 26.74
CA GLU A 121 -14.29 19.36 26.48
C GLU A 121 -14.64 19.17 25.02
N LYS A 122 -13.76 19.67 24.10
CA LYS A 122 -14.04 19.65 22.65
C LYS A 122 -12.99 18.90 21.88
N LEU A 123 -13.44 18.13 20.91
CA LEU A 123 -12.59 17.50 19.92
C LEU A 123 -12.19 18.53 18.86
N LEU A 124 -10.88 18.85 18.78
CA LEU A 124 -10.31 19.80 17.84
C LEU A 124 -9.95 19.17 16.49
N GLY A 125 -9.53 17.93 16.49
CA GLY A 125 -9.10 17.26 15.28
C GLY A 125 -8.53 15.87 15.54
N LEU A 126 -8.00 15.29 14.45
CA LEU A 126 -7.34 13.99 14.45
C LEU A 126 -5.90 14.17 13.96
N TYR A 127 -4.99 13.41 14.54
CA TYR A 127 -3.58 13.47 14.19
C TYR A 127 -2.99 12.09 14.00
N LEU A 128 -2.16 11.91 12.99
CA LEU A 128 -1.38 10.70 12.79
C LEU A 128 0.09 11.00 13.08
N PRO A 129 0.60 10.64 14.24
CA PRO A 129 1.99 10.88 14.59
C PRO A 129 2.92 10.01 13.75
N PRO A 130 4.13 10.51 13.39
CA PRO A 130 5.14 9.71 12.75
C PRO A 130 5.51 8.51 13.61
N LEU A 131 5.39 7.29 13.08
CA LEU A 131 5.70 6.06 13.80
C LEU A 131 7.15 6.00 14.30
N SER A 132 8.06 6.77 13.69
CA SER A 132 9.46 6.88 14.11
C SER A 132 9.64 7.48 15.51
N HIS A 133 8.70 8.33 15.93
CA HIS A 133 8.73 8.99 17.26
C HIS A 133 8.02 8.20 18.34
N LEU A 134 7.43 7.07 17.96
CA LEU A 134 6.68 6.21 18.86
C LEU A 134 7.40 4.89 19.13
N SER A 135 7.18 4.40 20.32
CA SER A 135 7.61 3.08 20.76
C SER A 135 6.56 2.49 21.67
N PHE A 136 6.65 1.21 21.95
CA PHE A 136 5.75 0.57 22.89
C PHE A 136 6.54 -0.25 23.91
N GLN A 137 5.94 -0.41 25.08
CA GLN A 137 6.39 -1.28 26.13
C GLN A 137 5.26 -2.23 26.47
N GLN A 138 5.59 -3.44 26.88
CA GLN A 138 4.61 -4.31 27.49
C GLN A 138 4.17 -3.70 28.83
N GLY A 139 2.87 -3.62 29.06
CA GLY A 139 2.31 -3.15 30.31
C GLY A 139 2.48 -4.16 31.45
N SER A 140 1.72 -3.97 32.51
CA SER A 140 1.72 -4.87 33.68
C SER A 140 1.11 -6.26 33.36
N SER A 141 0.43 -6.39 32.25
CA SER A 141 -0.20 -7.59 31.74
C SER A 141 0.20 -7.85 30.29
N PRO A 142 0.28 -9.11 29.83
CA PRO A 142 0.47 -9.43 28.42
C PRO A 142 -0.61 -8.87 27.48
N LEU A 143 -1.74 -8.46 28.05
CA LEU A 143 -2.88 -7.86 27.33
C LEU A 143 -2.77 -6.34 27.22
N GLU A 144 -1.75 -5.72 27.81
CA GLU A 144 -1.55 -4.29 27.82
C GLU A 144 -0.30 -3.89 27.06
N ALA A 145 -0.46 -2.99 26.10
CA ALA A 145 0.63 -2.31 25.43
C ALA A 145 0.62 -0.83 25.84
N VAL A 146 1.71 -0.34 26.39
CA VAL A 146 1.89 1.08 26.73
C VAL A 146 2.61 1.77 25.60
N ILE A 147 1.96 2.72 24.96
CA ILE A 147 2.56 3.53 23.89
C ILE A 147 3.31 4.68 24.51
N CYS A 148 4.57 4.87 24.06
CA CYS A 148 5.48 5.89 24.52
C CYS A 148 5.88 6.80 23.36
N ALA A 149 6.01 8.08 23.62
CA ALA A 149 6.59 9.06 22.70
C ALA A 149 7.98 9.51 23.17
N GLY A 150 8.81 9.96 22.21
CA GLY A 150 10.15 10.45 22.45
C GLY A 150 11.26 9.51 21.96
N GLU A 151 12.52 9.97 22.04
CA GLU A 151 13.68 9.24 21.58
C GLU A 151 14.61 8.87 22.75
N GLY A 152 15.29 7.75 22.62
CA GLY A 152 16.33 7.34 23.54
C GLY A 152 15.86 7.23 25.01
N ARG A 153 16.48 8.02 25.92
CA ARG A 153 16.19 8.05 27.35
C ARG A 153 15.02 8.95 27.73
N ASP A 154 14.57 9.82 26.81
CA ASP A 154 13.48 10.76 27.04
C ASP A 154 12.10 10.19 26.70
N ARG A 155 12.01 8.90 26.48
CA ARG A 155 10.76 8.21 26.22
C ARG A 155 9.85 8.25 27.44
N ARG A 156 8.60 8.68 27.19
CA ARG A 156 7.57 8.77 28.22
C ARG A 156 6.29 8.13 27.73
N PRO A 157 5.59 7.39 28.58
CA PRO A 157 4.25 6.94 28.28
C PRO A 157 3.35 8.10 27.89
N LEU A 158 2.47 7.87 26.92
CA LEU A 158 1.48 8.88 26.54
C LEU A 158 0.51 9.10 27.72
N PRO A 159 0.21 10.38 28.07
CA PRO A 159 -0.56 10.68 29.27
C PRO A 159 -2.04 10.29 29.18
N CYS A 160 -2.58 10.20 27.96
CA CYS A 160 -4.00 9.91 27.71
C CYS A 160 -4.14 8.73 26.71
N PRO A 161 -3.88 7.48 27.15
CA PRO A 161 -3.93 6.33 26.26
C PRO A 161 -5.34 6.08 25.68
N GLU A 162 -6.38 6.59 26.32
CA GLU A 162 -7.76 6.51 25.84
C GLU A 162 -8.00 7.30 24.54
N LEU A 163 -7.20 8.34 24.28
CA LEU A 163 -7.26 9.15 23.06
C LEU A 163 -6.41 8.57 21.93
N ILE A 164 -5.63 7.53 22.22
CA ILE A 164 -4.78 6.89 21.23
C ILE A 164 -5.54 5.77 20.53
N LEU A 165 -5.40 5.76 19.22
CA LEU A 165 -5.94 4.75 18.32
C LEU A 165 -4.76 3.91 17.82
N PHE A 166 -4.81 2.61 18.04
CA PHE A 166 -3.75 1.70 17.59
C PHE A 166 -4.36 0.48 16.93
N THR A 167 -3.78 0.11 15.78
CA THR A 167 -4.13 -1.11 15.05
C THR A 167 -2.87 -1.76 14.50
N ALA A 168 -2.81 -3.08 14.56
CA ALA A 168 -1.77 -3.91 13.97
C ALA A 168 -2.37 -4.80 12.87
N LEU A 169 -1.68 -4.90 11.72
CA LEU A 169 -2.06 -5.75 10.60
C LEU A 169 -1.43 -7.13 10.76
N HIS A 170 -2.27 -8.17 10.92
CA HIS A 170 -1.83 -9.56 11.03
C HIS A 170 -0.63 -9.74 12.00
N PRO A 171 -0.73 -9.31 13.26
CA PRO A 171 0.36 -9.50 14.22
C PRO A 171 0.62 -10.99 14.43
N ALA A 172 1.88 -11.38 14.53
CA ALA A 172 2.25 -12.73 14.91
C ALA A 172 1.87 -12.99 16.39
N PRO A 173 1.62 -14.24 16.78
CA PRO A 173 1.31 -14.55 18.18
C PRO A 173 2.37 -14.01 19.14
N GLY A 174 1.94 -13.18 20.10
CA GLY A 174 2.84 -12.55 21.08
C GLY A 174 3.52 -11.25 20.61
N GLU A 175 3.31 -10.85 19.34
CA GLU A 175 3.80 -9.59 18.82
C GLU A 175 2.73 -8.49 18.96
N ILE A 176 3.17 -7.26 19.23
CA ILE A 176 2.28 -6.09 19.32
C ILE A 176 2.16 -5.42 17.95
N THR A 177 3.25 -5.37 17.20
CA THR A 177 3.27 -4.79 15.85
C THR A 177 2.83 -5.80 14.82
N GLY A 178 2.17 -5.30 13.78
CA GLY A 178 1.76 -6.12 12.65
C GLY A 178 2.85 -6.23 11.57
N GLN A 179 2.51 -6.96 10.52
CA GLN A 179 3.37 -7.18 9.36
C GLN A 179 2.95 -6.27 8.20
N SER A 180 3.93 -5.60 7.60
CA SER A 180 3.72 -4.82 6.39
C SER A 180 3.21 -5.68 5.24
N LEU A 181 2.26 -5.18 4.47
CA LEU A 181 1.86 -5.79 3.20
C LEU A 181 3.04 -5.87 2.22
N LEU A 182 4.00 -4.94 2.32
CA LEU A 182 5.21 -4.89 1.50
C LEU A 182 6.31 -5.85 1.95
N SER A 183 6.11 -6.58 3.04
CA SER A 183 7.08 -7.56 3.54
C SER A 183 7.37 -8.62 2.46
N GLY A 184 8.67 -8.88 2.21
CA GLY A 184 9.15 -9.80 1.17
C GLY A 184 9.34 -9.15 -0.21
N LEU A 185 8.71 -8.01 -0.51
CA LEU A 185 8.88 -7.33 -1.80
C LEU A 185 10.27 -6.74 -2.05
N PRO A 186 11.07 -6.29 -1.07
CA PRO A 186 12.37 -5.69 -1.34
C PRO A 186 13.32 -6.58 -2.15
N ALA A 187 13.33 -7.89 -1.91
CA ALA A 187 14.19 -8.84 -2.63
C ALA A 187 13.78 -8.96 -4.10
N ILE A 188 12.49 -9.17 -4.37
CA ILE A 188 11.91 -9.29 -5.71
C ILE A 188 12.08 -8.00 -6.50
N SER A 189 11.79 -6.88 -5.86
CA SER A 189 11.90 -5.55 -6.46
C SER A 189 13.31 -5.19 -6.87
N ARG A 190 14.31 -5.61 -6.09
CA ARG A 190 15.72 -5.42 -6.45
C ARG A 190 16.06 -6.09 -7.78
N VAL A 191 15.61 -7.33 -7.99
CA VAL A 191 15.82 -8.06 -9.24
C VAL A 191 15.13 -7.37 -10.39
N LEU A 192 13.88 -6.93 -10.21
CA LEU A 192 13.12 -6.19 -11.22
C LEU A 192 13.83 -4.90 -11.66
N LEU A 193 14.32 -4.10 -10.72
CA LEU A 193 15.06 -2.86 -11.00
C LEU A 193 16.38 -3.14 -11.70
N GLN A 194 17.08 -4.23 -11.38
CA GLN A 194 18.29 -4.65 -12.09
C GLN A 194 17.98 -5.01 -13.55
N ILE A 195 16.87 -5.69 -13.81
CA ILE A 195 16.44 -6.01 -15.18
C ILE A 195 16.12 -4.73 -15.94
N TYR A 196 15.37 -3.80 -15.36
CA TYR A 196 15.08 -2.50 -16.00
C TYR A 196 16.35 -1.71 -16.30
N SER A 197 17.33 -1.70 -15.38
CA SER A 197 18.62 -1.08 -15.62
C SER A 197 19.38 -1.76 -16.79
N ALA A 198 19.34 -3.09 -16.86
CA ALA A 198 19.96 -3.83 -17.96
C ALA A 198 19.28 -3.54 -19.32
N ILE A 199 17.94 -3.45 -19.33
CA ILE A 199 17.17 -3.06 -20.51
C ILE A 199 17.63 -1.66 -20.98
N GLY A 200 17.65 -0.67 -20.08
CA GLY A 200 18.10 0.69 -20.39
C GLY A 200 19.50 0.71 -21.02
N LYS A 201 20.47 0.03 -20.39
CA LYS A 201 21.83 -0.09 -20.90
C LYS A 201 21.91 -0.78 -22.28
N ASN A 202 21.03 -1.76 -22.53
CA ASN A 202 20.97 -2.41 -23.84
C ASN A 202 20.46 -1.45 -24.91
N PHE A 203 19.43 -0.64 -24.60
CA PHE A 203 18.95 0.39 -25.51
C PHE A 203 20.02 1.48 -25.79
N GLU A 204 20.75 1.93 -24.77
CA GLU A 204 21.87 2.86 -24.94
C GLU A 204 22.97 2.27 -25.85
N ARG A 205 23.30 0.97 -25.67
CA ARG A 205 24.29 0.29 -26.52
C ARG A 205 23.82 0.15 -27.95
N MET A 206 22.54 -0.07 -28.19
CA MET A 206 21.99 -0.20 -29.52
C MET A 206 21.88 1.17 -30.22
N GLY A 207 21.60 2.23 -29.48
CA GLY A 207 21.62 3.61 -30.03
C GLY A 207 23.03 4.10 -30.37
N ASN A 208 24.03 3.58 -29.66
CA ASN A 208 25.44 3.92 -29.91
C ASN A 208 26.09 2.81 -30.74
N LEU A 209 25.80 2.81 -32.05
CA LEU A 209 26.46 1.90 -32.98
C LEU A 209 27.97 2.14 -32.96
N ARG A 210 28.72 1.10 -32.67
CA ARG A 210 30.18 1.11 -32.77
C ARG A 210 30.58 0.41 -34.06
N TYR A 211 31.53 0.99 -34.75
CA TYR A 211 32.01 0.45 -36.02
C TYR A 211 33.49 0.07 -35.88
N ALA A 212 33.87 -1.08 -36.40
CA ALA A 212 35.25 -1.42 -36.68
C ALA A 212 35.49 -1.15 -38.14
N VAL A 213 36.29 -0.14 -38.41
CA VAL A 213 36.75 0.14 -39.76
C VAL A 213 38.14 -0.47 -39.90
N THR A 214 38.28 -1.45 -40.78
CA THR A 214 39.55 -2.15 -41.01
C THR A 214 40.01 -1.85 -42.39
N TYR A 215 41.20 -1.23 -42.54
CA TYR A 215 41.88 -1.05 -43.78
C TYR A 215 42.94 -2.15 -44.00
N ARG A 216 42.95 -2.77 -45.16
CA ARG A 216 43.97 -3.74 -45.56
C ARG A 216 44.79 -3.20 -46.68
N PRO A 217 46.10 -2.89 -46.45
CA PRO A 217 46.95 -2.39 -47.50
C PRO A 217 47.24 -3.46 -48.57
N THR A 218 47.22 -3.06 -49.83
CA THR A 218 47.54 -3.95 -50.93
C THR A 218 49.07 -4.14 -51.00
N PRO A 219 49.59 -5.36 -51.05
CA PRO A 219 51.02 -5.57 -51.13
C PRO A 219 51.62 -4.95 -52.39
N GLY A 220 52.59 -4.04 -52.25
CA GLY A 220 53.30 -3.41 -53.36
C GLY A 220 52.83 -2.02 -53.80
N ASP A 221 51.82 -1.42 -53.12
CA ASP A 221 51.23 -0.14 -53.48
C ASP A 221 52.03 1.08 -53.03
N GLY A 222 53.11 0.91 -52.30
CA GLY A 222 54.00 1.99 -51.85
C GLY A 222 53.35 3.05 -50.96
N THR A 223 52.06 2.90 -50.64
CA THR A 223 51.29 3.80 -49.78
C THR A 223 51.61 3.54 -48.30
N ASP A 224 51.80 4.61 -47.53
CA ASP A 224 51.98 4.51 -46.09
C ASP A 224 50.64 4.11 -45.47
N ALA A 225 50.52 2.84 -45.08
CA ALA A 225 49.30 2.28 -44.47
C ALA A 225 48.87 3.04 -43.22
N ALA A 226 49.83 3.61 -42.45
CA ALA A 226 49.53 4.41 -41.28
C ALA A 226 48.90 5.77 -41.61
N ALA A 227 49.37 6.41 -42.70
CA ALA A 227 48.80 7.68 -43.17
C ALA A 227 47.35 7.48 -43.65
N VAL A 228 47.10 6.44 -44.43
CA VAL A 228 45.74 6.11 -44.91
C VAL A 228 44.78 5.79 -43.76
N ALA A 229 45.26 4.98 -42.78
CA ALA A 229 44.42 4.64 -41.59
C ALA A 229 44.09 5.88 -40.76
N ASN A 230 45.03 6.83 -40.63
CA ASN A 230 44.76 8.10 -39.93
C ASN A 230 43.75 8.98 -40.67
N GLU A 231 43.79 9.03 -41.98
CA GLU A 231 42.87 9.79 -42.83
C GLU A 231 41.45 9.17 -42.74
N ILE A 232 41.33 7.88 -42.89
CA ILE A 232 40.07 7.14 -42.68
C ILE A 232 39.50 7.41 -41.29
N SER A 233 40.34 7.36 -40.25
CA SER A 233 39.91 7.64 -38.87
C SER A 233 39.39 9.05 -38.68
N ARG A 234 40.03 10.06 -39.32
CA ARG A 234 39.63 11.46 -39.25
C ARG A 234 38.29 11.68 -39.94
N GLU A 235 38.16 11.21 -41.19
CA GLU A 235 36.92 11.33 -41.98
C GLU A 235 35.77 10.58 -41.33
N TRP A 236 36.01 9.37 -40.76
CA TRP A 236 35.02 8.62 -40.01
C TRP A 236 34.56 9.37 -38.78
N SER A 237 35.47 9.94 -38.00
CA SER A 237 35.15 10.72 -36.81
C SER A 237 34.32 11.95 -37.14
N ALA A 238 34.64 12.64 -38.25
CA ALA A 238 33.87 13.79 -38.72
C ALA A 238 32.45 13.39 -39.19
N ALA A 239 32.31 12.26 -39.88
CA ALA A 239 31.02 11.74 -40.30
C ALA A 239 30.16 11.33 -39.09
N MET A 240 30.74 10.70 -38.04
CA MET A 240 30.05 10.33 -36.81
C MET A 240 29.63 11.56 -36.01
N GLN A 241 30.43 12.60 -35.96
CA GLN A 241 30.08 13.85 -35.31
C GLN A 241 28.93 14.56 -36.01
N ALA A 242 28.96 14.64 -37.34
CA ALA A 242 27.86 15.17 -38.12
C ALA A 242 26.57 14.39 -37.96
N ALA A 243 26.64 13.05 -37.87
CA ALA A 243 25.49 12.19 -37.61
C ALA A 243 24.89 12.43 -36.21
N ALA A 244 25.72 12.70 -35.19
CA ALA A 244 25.25 13.08 -33.85
C ALA A 244 24.53 14.43 -33.81
N GLU A 245 24.86 15.34 -34.77
CA GLU A 245 24.22 16.64 -34.95
C GLU A 245 23.00 16.58 -35.90
N GLY A 246 22.65 15.37 -36.39
CA GLY A 246 21.50 15.13 -37.27
C GLY A 246 21.81 15.33 -38.77
N GLU A 247 23.06 15.53 -39.15
CA GLU A 247 23.51 15.60 -40.56
C GLU A 247 23.89 14.20 -41.05
N ILE A 248 23.35 13.80 -42.20
CA ILE A 248 23.73 12.55 -42.87
C ILE A 248 24.92 12.85 -43.83
N ARG A 249 26.08 12.24 -43.52
CA ARG A 249 27.25 12.27 -44.39
C ARG A 249 27.61 10.87 -44.83
N ASP A 250 27.77 10.71 -46.17
CA ASP A 250 28.24 9.46 -46.73
C ASP A 250 29.75 9.34 -46.51
N PHE A 251 30.18 8.17 -46.08
CA PHE A 251 31.60 7.84 -45.97
C PHE A 251 32.05 7.15 -47.26
N VAL A 252 33.01 7.74 -47.95
CA VAL A 252 33.60 7.18 -49.15
C VAL A 252 35.06 6.84 -48.89
N ALA A 253 35.42 5.58 -49.01
CA ALA A 253 36.80 5.12 -48.88
C ALA A 253 37.25 4.47 -50.19
N VAL A 254 38.51 4.70 -50.55
CA VAL A 254 39.16 4.05 -51.69
C VAL A 254 40.16 3.02 -51.15
N GLY A 255 40.01 1.76 -51.63
CA GLY A 255 40.85 0.65 -51.19
C GLY A 255 40.05 -0.48 -50.49
N ASP A 256 40.74 -1.48 -49.94
CA ASP A 256 40.11 -2.59 -49.25
C ASP A 256 39.76 -2.17 -47.81
N VAL A 257 38.59 -1.57 -47.64
CA VAL A 257 38.06 -1.12 -46.36
C VAL A 257 36.87 -2.00 -45.98
N ASP A 258 36.95 -2.71 -44.86
CA ASP A 258 35.87 -3.50 -44.29
C ASP A 258 35.28 -2.77 -43.07
N ILE A 259 33.97 -2.51 -43.10
CA ILE A 259 33.24 -1.84 -42.05
C ILE A 259 32.29 -2.83 -41.38
N ARG A 260 32.56 -3.10 -40.14
CA ARG A 260 31.71 -3.98 -39.33
C ARG A 260 31.13 -3.26 -38.16
N VAL A 261 29.84 -3.46 -37.91
CA VAL A 261 29.20 -3.00 -36.70
C VAL A 261 29.62 -3.92 -35.53
N ILE A 262 30.22 -3.34 -34.49
CA ILE A 262 30.63 -4.08 -33.30
C ILE A 262 29.61 -3.89 -32.22
N GLY A 263 29.18 -5.01 -31.60
CA GLY A 263 28.37 -5.01 -30.37
C GLY A 263 26.86 -4.91 -30.58
N ALA A 264 26.43 -5.07 -31.83
CA ALA A 264 25.01 -5.21 -32.16
C ALA A 264 24.77 -6.52 -32.92
N ASP A 265 25.05 -7.64 -32.28
CA ASP A 265 24.42 -8.90 -32.68
C ASP A 265 22.94 -8.85 -32.27
N ASN A 266 22.15 -8.00 -32.81
CA ASN A 266 20.67 -7.83 -32.72
C ASN A 266 19.87 -8.75 -31.77
N GLN A 267 20.51 -9.32 -30.76
CA GLN A 267 19.90 -10.18 -29.78
C GLN A 267 19.42 -9.33 -28.60
N PHE A 268 18.17 -8.88 -28.69
CA PHE A 268 17.46 -8.43 -27.51
C PHE A 268 17.41 -9.57 -26.51
N ILE A 269 17.90 -9.32 -25.32
CA ILE A 269 17.67 -10.25 -24.21
C ILE A 269 16.14 -10.33 -24.01
N ALA A 270 15.59 -11.52 -24.17
CA ALA A 270 14.15 -11.74 -23.92
C ALA A 270 13.84 -11.49 -22.44
N THR A 271 13.43 -10.28 -22.11
CA THR A 271 13.17 -9.83 -20.73
C THR A 271 11.70 -9.90 -20.37
N GLU A 272 10.81 -10.16 -21.34
CA GLU A 272 9.36 -10.21 -21.12
C GLU A 272 8.96 -11.23 -20.06
N VAL A 273 9.41 -12.48 -20.18
CA VAL A 273 9.05 -13.55 -19.26
C VAL A 273 9.54 -13.28 -17.83
N PRO A 274 10.82 -12.98 -17.57
CA PRO A 274 11.27 -12.73 -16.20
C PRO A 274 10.64 -11.47 -15.58
N VAL A 275 10.44 -10.40 -16.34
CA VAL A 275 9.74 -9.19 -15.86
C VAL A 275 8.31 -9.53 -15.48
N ARG A 276 7.60 -10.26 -16.33
CA ARG A 276 6.23 -10.70 -16.06
C ARG A 276 6.14 -11.53 -14.79
N GLN A 277 7.00 -12.53 -14.62
CA GLN A 277 7.01 -13.39 -13.43
C GLN A 277 7.26 -12.60 -12.14
N LEU A 278 8.15 -11.60 -12.16
CA LEU A 278 8.39 -10.75 -11.01
C LEU A 278 7.19 -9.84 -10.69
N LEU A 279 6.56 -9.28 -11.72
CA LEU A 279 5.33 -8.49 -11.55
C LEU A 279 4.18 -9.34 -11.03
N GLU A 280 4.02 -10.58 -11.50
CA GLU A 280 3.02 -11.53 -10.99
C GLU A 280 3.21 -11.79 -9.49
N GLN A 281 4.43 -11.97 -9.03
CA GLN A 281 4.71 -12.14 -7.59
C GLN A 281 4.41 -10.88 -6.78
N ILE A 282 4.72 -9.69 -7.31
CA ILE A 282 4.39 -8.42 -6.66
C ILE A 282 2.88 -8.26 -6.54
N VAL A 283 2.16 -8.48 -7.61
CA VAL A 283 0.69 -8.37 -7.67
C VAL A 283 0.01 -9.39 -6.76
N ALA A 284 0.48 -10.65 -6.78
CA ALA A 284 -0.01 -11.70 -5.89
C ALA A 284 0.20 -11.34 -4.41
N LYS A 285 1.36 -10.77 -4.04
CA LYS A 285 1.63 -10.32 -2.66
C LYS A 285 0.71 -9.18 -2.24
N LEU A 286 0.36 -8.26 -3.15
CA LEU A 286 -0.51 -7.13 -2.89
C LEU A 286 -2.00 -7.50 -2.88
N GLY A 287 -2.36 -8.72 -3.32
CA GLY A 287 -3.72 -9.24 -3.29
C GLY A 287 -4.69 -8.56 -4.26
N LEU A 288 -4.19 -7.81 -5.24
CA LEU A 288 -5.02 -7.13 -6.22
C LEU A 288 -5.09 -7.89 -7.54
N PRO A 289 -6.26 -8.00 -8.18
CA PRO A 289 -6.37 -8.48 -9.54
C PRO A 289 -5.51 -7.67 -10.52
N PRO A 290 -4.79 -8.30 -11.45
CA PRO A 290 -3.90 -7.61 -12.40
C PRO A 290 -4.61 -6.53 -13.23
N PHE A 291 -5.86 -6.77 -13.64
CA PHE A 291 -6.64 -5.83 -14.44
C PHE A 291 -6.88 -4.50 -13.74
N LEU A 292 -7.00 -4.48 -12.40
CA LEU A 292 -7.12 -3.25 -11.63
C LEU A 292 -5.86 -2.39 -11.67
N LEU A 293 -4.72 -2.98 -12.01
CA LEU A 293 -3.44 -2.29 -12.13
C LEU A 293 -3.07 -2.00 -13.60
N GLY A 294 -4.01 -2.24 -14.53
CA GLY A 294 -3.79 -2.01 -15.96
C GLY A 294 -2.93 -3.09 -16.63
N LEU A 295 -2.76 -4.23 -15.99
CA LEU A 295 -2.02 -5.35 -16.55
C LEU A 295 -2.97 -6.29 -17.30
N SER A 296 -2.82 -6.37 -18.62
CA SER A 296 -3.61 -7.22 -19.50
C SER A 296 -3.03 -8.63 -19.59
N TRP A 297 -2.96 -9.34 -18.45
CA TRP A 297 -2.68 -10.77 -18.49
C TRP A 297 -3.97 -11.50 -18.84
N SER A 298 -3.87 -12.52 -19.70
CA SER A 298 -5.02 -13.28 -20.17
C SER A 298 -5.85 -13.83 -19.00
N SER A 299 -6.92 -13.14 -18.64
CA SER A 299 -7.92 -13.60 -17.71
C SER A 299 -9.24 -13.81 -18.44
N THR A 300 -9.94 -14.89 -18.13
CA THR A 300 -11.31 -15.06 -18.59
C THR A 300 -12.24 -14.23 -17.72
N GLU A 301 -13.39 -13.82 -18.23
CA GLU A 301 -14.44 -13.11 -17.51
C GLU A 301 -14.76 -13.78 -16.16
N ARG A 302 -14.90 -15.10 -16.17
CA ARG A 302 -15.14 -15.89 -14.95
C ARG A 302 -14.00 -15.78 -13.93
N MET A 303 -12.74 -15.76 -14.37
CA MET A 303 -11.60 -15.57 -13.47
C MET A 303 -11.59 -14.16 -12.89
N SER A 304 -11.94 -13.15 -13.68
CA SER A 304 -12.00 -11.77 -13.21
C SER A 304 -13.07 -11.59 -12.14
N SER A 305 -14.26 -12.20 -12.31
CA SER A 305 -15.32 -12.21 -11.31
C SER A 305 -14.88 -12.88 -10.00
N GLN A 306 -14.27 -14.07 -10.07
CA GLN A 306 -13.76 -14.76 -8.89
C GLN A 306 -12.66 -13.96 -8.16
N GLN A 307 -11.77 -13.30 -8.90
CA GLN A 307 -10.74 -12.45 -8.32
C GLN A 307 -11.35 -11.19 -7.65
N SER A 308 -12.42 -10.66 -8.19
CA SER A 308 -13.17 -9.55 -7.59
C SER A 308 -13.82 -9.95 -6.27
N ASP A 309 -14.40 -11.15 -6.20
CA ASP A 309 -15.00 -11.66 -4.95
C ASP A 309 -13.95 -11.87 -3.85
N LEU A 310 -12.78 -12.42 -4.20
CA LEU A 310 -11.66 -12.58 -3.28
C LEU A 310 -11.15 -11.22 -2.76
N LEU A 311 -11.01 -10.25 -3.66
CA LEU A 311 -10.59 -8.90 -3.28
C LEU A 311 -11.62 -8.24 -2.36
N THR A 312 -12.91 -8.40 -2.62
CA THR A 312 -13.96 -7.88 -1.73
C THR A 312 -13.80 -8.42 -0.32
N GLY A 313 -13.56 -9.73 -0.15
CA GLY A 313 -13.30 -10.33 1.15
C GLY A 313 -12.05 -9.76 1.86
N GLU A 314 -11.00 -9.46 1.11
CA GLU A 314 -9.79 -8.83 1.63
C GLU A 314 -10.07 -7.39 2.10
N LEU A 315 -10.73 -6.58 1.28
CA LEU A 315 -11.11 -5.20 1.63
C LEU A 315 -12.03 -5.15 2.85
N GLU A 316 -12.95 -6.08 2.97
CA GLU A 316 -13.80 -6.22 4.17
C GLU A 316 -12.98 -6.58 5.41
N SER A 317 -11.88 -7.31 5.27
CA SER A 317 -10.98 -7.57 6.39
C SER A 317 -10.34 -6.28 6.93
N TYR A 318 -9.95 -5.37 6.05
CA TYR A 318 -9.44 -4.04 6.45
C TYR A 318 -10.54 -3.17 7.07
N ARG A 319 -11.77 -3.22 6.55
CA ARG A 319 -12.93 -2.54 7.15
C ARG A 319 -13.19 -2.99 8.59
N ARG A 320 -13.09 -4.30 8.86
CA ARG A 320 -13.20 -4.83 10.23
C ARG A 320 -12.15 -4.29 11.19
N LEU A 321 -10.93 -4.00 10.70
CA LEU A 321 -9.88 -3.36 11.49
C LEU A 321 -10.14 -1.87 11.74
N LEU A 322 -10.74 -1.18 10.76
CA LEU A 322 -11.04 0.26 10.86
C LEU A 322 -12.30 0.55 11.67
N THR A 323 -13.29 -0.33 11.66
CA THR A 323 -14.59 -0.13 12.33
C THR A 323 -14.44 0.28 13.80
N PRO A 324 -13.68 -0.41 14.66
CA PRO A 324 -13.54 -0.02 16.07
C PRO A 324 -12.82 1.32 16.23
N VAL A 325 -11.92 1.68 15.33
CA VAL A 325 -11.21 2.97 15.33
C VAL A 325 -12.19 4.11 15.04
N LEU A 326 -12.99 3.97 13.97
CA LEU A 326 -13.98 4.95 13.56
C LEU A 326 -15.10 5.09 14.59
N ALA A 327 -15.61 3.98 15.12
CA ALA A 327 -16.61 3.99 16.18
C ALA A 327 -16.11 4.67 17.46
N LYS A 328 -14.85 4.44 17.84
CA LYS A 328 -14.24 5.11 18.99
C LYS A 328 -14.15 6.63 18.79
N ILE A 329 -13.72 7.09 17.61
CA ILE A 329 -13.66 8.52 17.28
C ILE A 329 -15.06 9.15 17.34
N ALA A 330 -16.04 8.51 16.67
CA ALA A 330 -17.43 8.96 16.68
C ALA A 330 -18.01 9.02 18.11
N GLY A 331 -17.77 7.99 18.92
CA GLY A 331 -18.23 7.94 20.31
C GLY A 331 -17.59 9.02 21.19
N LEU A 332 -16.30 9.32 21.01
CA LEU A 332 -15.64 10.43 21.72
C LEU A 332 -16.23 11.77 21.31
N TYR A 333 -16.50 11.99 20.03
CA TYR A 333 -17.15 13.19 19.53
C TYR A 333 -18.56 13.34 20.11
N LEU A 334 -19.42 12.32 19.98
CA LEU A 334 -20.79 12.36 20.50
C LEU A 334 -20.82 12.66 22.00
N ARG A 335 -19.96 12.03 22.76
CA ARG A 335 -19.81 12.31 24.21
C ARG A 335 -19.46 13.76 24.50
N SER A 336 -18.57 14.37 23.69
CA SER A 336 -18.20 15.78 23.83
C SER A 336 -19.36 16.73 23.51
N GLN A 337 -20.36 16.26 22.76
CA GLN A 337 -21.59 17.01 22.45
C GLN A 337 -22.74 16.71 23.41
N GLY A 338 -22.54 15.84 24.41
CA GLY A 338 -23.55 15.49 25.42
C GLY A 338 -24.50 14.37 25.00
N PHE A 339 -24.21 13.65 23.91
CA PHE A 339 -25.01 12.51 23.42
C PHE A 339 -24.41 11.16 23.86
N ALA A 340 -25.21 10.11 23.72
CA ALA A 340 -24.73 8.74 23.92
C ALA A 340 -23.60 8.40 22.94
N PRO A 341 -22.51 7.72 23.41
CA PRO A 341 -21.30 7.49 22.61
C PRO A 341 -21.47 6.39 21.55
N GLU A 342 -22.66 5.93 21.28
CA GLU A 342 -22.94 4.81 20.40
C GLU A 342 -23.14 5.29 18.97
N ALA A 343 -22.23 4.86 18.10
CA ALA A 343 -22.32 5.13 16.67
C ALA A 343 -22.01 3.85 15.89
N ALA A 344 -22.80 3.59 14.86
CA ALA A 344 -22.53 2.53 13.89
C ALA A 344 -21.72 3.06 12.72
N VAL A 345 -20.85 2.20 12.16
CA VAL A 345 -20.12 2.47 10.93
C VAL A 345 -20.77 1.64 9.83
N GLU A 346 -21.39 2.30 8.88
CA GLU A 346 -22.04 1.67 7.74
C GLU A 346 -21.15 1.80 6.52
N TRP A 347 -20.62 0.67 6.04
CA TRP A 347 -19.74 0.63 4.88
C TRP A 347 -20.55 0.58 3.59
N ALA A 348 -20.19 1.40 2.61
CA ALA A 348 -20.74 1.31 1.28
C ALA A 348 -20.40 -0.05 0.64
N PRO A 349 -21.27 -0.62 -0.20
CA PRO A 349 -20.97 -1.84 -0.93
C PRO A 349 -19.70 -1.67 -1.77
N ILE A 350 -18.83 -2.70 -1.78
CA ILE A 350 -17.66 -2.71 -2.67
C ILE A 350 -18.16 -3.19 -4.03
N SER A 351 -18.32 -2.28 -4.97
CA SER A 351 -18.68 -2.59 -6.34
C SER A 351 -17.42 -2.54 -7.22
N LEU A 352 -17.03 -3.71 -7.74
CA LEU A 352 -15.94 -3.89 -8.72
C LEU A 352 -16.50 -4.30 -10.08
N GLN A 353 -17.82 -4.45 -10.18
CA GLN A 353 -18.56 -4.85 -11.36
C GLN A 353 -19.23 -3.64 -12.02
N ASP A 354 -19.57 -3.80 -13.29
CA ASP A 354 -20.34 -2.80 -14.03
C ASP A 354 -21.73 -2.61 -13.40
N GLU A 355 -22.24 -1.39 -13.33
CA GLU A 355 -23.54 -1.08 -12.72
C GLU A 355 -24.69 -1.92 -13.31
N THR A 356 -24.58 -2.31 -14.59
CA THR A 356 -25.55 -3.18 -15.26
C THR A 356 -25.54 -4.62 -14.73
N GLU A 357 -24.38 -5.17 -14.42
CA GLU A 357 -24.25 -6.49 -13.81
C GLU A 357 -24.77 -6.49 -12.38
N GLU A 358 -24.45 -5.45 -11.61
CA GLU A 358 -24.94 -5.30 -10.24
C GLU A 358 -26.48 -5.17 -10.20
N ALA A 359 -27.08 -4.38 -11.11
CA ALA A 359 -28.53 -4.26 -11.24
C ALA A 359 -29.17 -5.62 -11.61
N THR A 360 -28.55 -6.38 -12.49
CA THR A 360 -29.00 -7.73 -12.89
C THR A 360 -28.91 -8.71 -11.73
N ALA A 361 -27.82 -8.68 -10.97
CA ALA A 361 -27.62 -9.52 -9.79
C ALA A 361 -28.64 -9.19 -8.69
N ARG A 362 -28.92 -7.90 -8.45
CA ARG A 362 -29.97 -7.46 -7.50
C ARG A 362 -31.35 -7.93 -7.91
N LEU A 363 -31.69 -7.81 -9.19
CA LEU A 363 -32.96 -8.29 -9.74
C LEU A 363 -33.10 -9.80 -9.57
N THR A 364 -32.05 -10.55 -9.82
CA THR A 364 -32.03 -12.01 -9.70
C THR A 364 -32.20 -12.46 -8.25
N ARG A 365 -31.54 -11.78 -7.28
CA ARG A 365 -31.71 -12.03 -5.84
C ARG A 365 -33.14 -11.72 -5.38
N ALA A 366 -33.68 -10.58 -5.78
CA ALA A 366 -35.04 -10.19 -5.43
C ALA A 366 -36.08 -11.20 -5.96
N LYS A 367 -35.89 -11.71 -7.18
CA LYS A 367 -36.75 -12.77 -7.75
C LYS A 367 -36.59 -14.10 -6.99
N ALA A 368 -35.37 -14.47 -6.58
CA ALA A 368 -35.16 -15.66 -5.78
C ALA A 368 -35.85 -15.59 -4.41
N GLU A 369 -35.72 -14.46 -3.71
CA GLU A 369 -36.40 -14.21 -2.43
C GLU A 369 -37.94 -14.21 -2.57
N GLU A 370 -38.47 -13.64 -3.65
CA GLU A 370 -39.90 -13.67 -3.92
C GLU A 370 -40.39 -15.12 -4.17
N LEU A 371 -39.63 -15.90 -4.91
CA LEU A 371 -39.95 -17.30 -5.18
C LEU A 371 -39.91 -18.13 -3.88
N GLU A 372 -38.89 -17.93 -3.04
CA GLU A 372 -38.79 -18.59 -1.72
C GLU A 372 -39.97 -18.25 -0.80
N ARG A 373 -40.41 -16.97 -0.80
CA ARG A 373 -41.58 -16.54 -0.04
C ARG A 373 -42.85 -17.20 -0.58
N LYS A 374 -43.04 -17.33 -1.90
CA LYS A 374 -44.17 -18.02 -2.50
C LYS A 374 -44.22 -19.48 -2.14
N LEU A 375 -43.05 -20.19 -2.25
CA LEU A 375 -42.94 -21.58 -1.88
C LEU A 375 -43.18 -21.81 -0.37
N ALA A 376 -42.71 -20.92 0.49
CA ALA A 376 -42.97 -20.99 1.92
C ALA A 376 -44.46 -20.74 2.28
N HIS A 377 -45.15 -19.91 1.47
CA HIS A 377 -46.58 -19.67 1.65
C HIS A 377 -47.44 -20.86 1.19
N GLU A 378 -47.09 -21.46 0.04
CA GLU A 378 -47.71 -22.68 -0.49
C GLU A 378 -47.54 -23.88 0.45
N ALA A 379 -46.34 -24.10 0.97
CA ALA A 379 -46.06 -25.15 1.95
C ALA A 379 -46.84 -25.00 3.27
N LYS A 380 -47.13 -23.74 3.69
CA LYS A 380 -48.00 -23.47 4.84
C LYS A 380 -49.46 -23.75 4.58
N GLN A 381 -49.92 -23.56 3.34
CA GLN A 381 -51.30 -23.85 2.97
C GLN A 381 -51.56 -25.34 2.81
N GLU A 382 -50.60 -26.11 2.28
CA GLU A 382 -50.71 -27.55 2.15
C GLU A 382 -50.57 -28.29 3.49
N GLY A 383 -49.85 -27.72 4.46
CA GLY A 383 -49.71 -28.28 5.82
C GLY A 383 -50.89 -28.02 6.74
N THR A 384 -51.92 -27.28 6.30
CA THR A 384 -53.12 -26.92 7.07
C THR A 384 -54.38 -27.58 6.49
N ALA A 385 -54.31 -28.36 5.42
CA ALA A 385 -55.36 -29.20 4.86
C ALA A 385 -55.14 -30.65 5.25
#